data_b41e5f696a92761dcc92c4b8ff2b061c
#
_entry.id   b41e5f696a92761dcc92c4b8ff2b061c
#
_cell.length_a   1.000
_cell.length_b   1.000
_cell.length_c   1.000
_cell.angle_alpha   90.00
_cell.angle_beta   90.00
_cell.angle_gamma   90.00
#
_symmetry.space_group_name_H-M   'P 1'
#
loop_
_entity.id
_entity.type
_entity.pdbx_description
1 polymer ?
#
loop_
_entity_poly.entity_id
_entity_poly.type
_entity_poly.pdbx_seq_one_letter_code
_entity_poly.pdbx_strand_id
1 'polypeptide(L)'
;MDARELLKTWPEWQRAGTETVLASPAWRMPVRVNGTVAAMTTAEPVDDLLVLDVTLDGEAHRLALADTPAYPDLHLLWARRAELPEPLLLALAEKECGGVFGLVESAARRMLAVKGLARESGALRFFSVSVAEDGFVFGLDVTPDLAATLGRLDYIDPAHPAVRASTRPARAVLGRLELSEEELAALAPGSFLLLPEAFGGDARWVPADELETAENLSLAVPGDVELSFGAFADEAFPPIPESAAFELLRGGRVLVRCEAARVGQARALKVVERGL
;
A
#
# COMPACT_ATOMS: atom_id res chain seq x y z
N MET A 1 -15.41 -5.41 1.48
CA MET A 1 -14.83 -4.18 0.84
C MET A 1 -13.75 -4.61 -0.14
N ASP A 2 -13.63 -3.95 -1.32
CA ASP A 2 -12.54 -4.26 -2.24
C ASP A 2 -11.18 -3.94 -1.58
N ALA A 3 -10.25 -4.88 -1.61
CA ALA A 3 -8.92 -4.73 -1.01
C ALA A 3 -8.13 -3.53 -1.60
N ARG A 4 -8.37 -3.17 -2.86
CA ARG A 4 -7.74 -1.98 -3.48
C ARG A 4 -8.31 -0.68 -2.93
N GLU A 5 -9.62 -0.61 -2.68
CA GLU A 5 -10.23 0.57 -2.06
C GLU A 5 -9.82 0.67 -0.59
N LEU A 6 -9.73 -0.46 0.11
CA LEU A 6 -9.22 -0.51 1.47
C LEU A 6 -7.77 0.01 1.55
N LEU A 7 -6.91 -0.38 0.59
CA LEU A 7 -5.52 0.07 0.53
C LEU A 7 -5.40 1.59 0.45
N LYS A 8 -6.26 2.24 -0.33
CA LYS A 8 -6.27 3.70 -0.48
C LYS A 8 -6.65 4.44 0.80
N THR A 9 -7.41 3.80 1.67
CA THR A 9 -7.82 4.36 2.97
C THR A 9 -6.92 3.92 4.12
N TRP A 10 -5.95 3.05 3.87
CA TRP A 10 -5.06 2.54 4.90
C TRP A 10 -4.01 3.59 5.30
N PRO A 11 -3.88 3.95 6.59
CA PRO A 11 -3.10 5.11 7.03
C PRO A 11 -1.63 5.09 6.60
N GLU A 12 -1.01 3.93 6.56
CA GLU A 12 0.37 3.74 6.09
C GLU A 12 0.51 4.17 4.62
N TRP A 13 -0.41 3.70 3.77
CA TRP A 13 -0.37 3.95 2.33
C TRP A 13 -0.89 5.32 1.93
N GLN A 14 -1.84 5.89 2.68
CA GLN A 14 -2.29 7.27 2.47
C GLN A 14 -1.16 8.30 2.64
N ARG A 15 -0.23 8.02 3.55
CA ARG A 15 0.92 8.90 3.85
C ARG A 15 2.16 8.54 3.05
N ALA A 16 2.15 7.42 2.35
CA ALA A 16 3.28 6.97 1.57
C ALA A 16 3.54 7.90 0.39
N GLY A 17 4.73 8.50 0.34
CA GLY A 17 5.22 9.18 -0.85
C GLY A 17 5.59 8.20 -1.96
N THR A 18 5.77 8.70 -3.19
CA THR A 18 6.12 7.90 -4.37
C THR A 18 7.36 7.03 -4.16
N GLU A 19 8.37 7.55 -3.47
CA GLU A 19 9.58 6.82 -3.13
C GLU A 19 9.33 5.63 -2.19
N THR A 20 8.45 5.81 -1.19
CA THR A 20 8.05 4.74 -0.27
C THR A 20 7.29 3.64 -1.00
N VAL A 21 6.39 4.02 -1.91
CA VAL A 21 5.64 3.07 -2.75
C VAL A 21 6.60 2.27 -3.62
N LEU A 22 7.53 2.93 -4.31
CA LEU A 22 8.53 2.28 -5.16
C LEU A 22 9.51 1.38 -4.39
N ALA A 23 9.80 1.71 -3.12
CA ALA A 23 10.67 0.90 -2.27
C ALA A 23 9.95 -0.31 -1.66
N SER A 24 8.63 -0.39 -1.78
CA SER A 24 7.85 -1.48 -1.20
C SER A 24 8.10 -2.80 -1.93
N PRO A 25 8.33 -3.91 -1.21
CA PRO A 25 8.40 -5.24 -1.82
C PRO A 25 7.05 -5.68 -2.43
N ALA A 26 5.97 -5.01 -2.10
CA ALA A 26 4.63 -5.24 -2.65
C ALA A 26 4.39 -4.48 -3.96
N TRP A 27 5.31 -3.63 -4.39
CA TRP A 27 5.17 -2.87 -5.63
C TRP A 27 5.28 -3.80 -6.84
N ARG A 28 4.25 -3.79 -7.69
CA ARG A 28 4.15 -4.60 -8.91
C ARG A 28 3.47 -3.79 -9.99
N MET A 29 4.23 -3.35 -10.98
CA MET A 29 3.68 -2.63 -12.12
C MET A 29 3.39 -3.61 -13.28
N PRO A 30 2.18 -3.68 -13.80
CA PRO A 30 1.88 -4.46 -14.99
C PRO A 30 2.56 -3.82 -16.20
N VAL A 31 3.33 -4.61 -16.92
CA VAL A 31 4.05 -4.20 -18.14
C VAL A 31 3.79 -5.21 -19.27
N ARG A 32 4.04 -4.80 -20.49
CA ARG A 32 3.94 -5.70 -21.65
C ARG A 32 5.33 -5.95 -22.24
N VAL A 33 5.67 -7.20 -22.38
CA VAL A 33 6.91 -7.64 -23.05
C VAL A 33 6.51 -8.53 -24.21
N ASN A 34 6.82 -8.13 -25.44
CA ASN A 34 6.46 -8.88 -26.65
C ASN A 34 4.98 -9.31 -26.70
N GLY A 35 4.07 -8.42 -26.24
CA GLY A 35 2.64 -8.68 -26.20
C GLY A 35 2.14 -9.46 -24.98
N THR A 36 3.02 -10.07 -24.20
CA THR A 36 2.69 -10.80 -22.96
C THR A 36 2.65 -9.83 -21.77
N VAL A 37 1.65 -9.97 -20.92
CA VAL A 37 1.56 -9.20 -19.65
C VAL A 37 2.51 -9.84 -18.63
N ALA A 38 3.40 -9.02 -18.10
CA ALA A 38 4.35 -9.37 -17.06
C ALA A 38 4.22 -8.39 -15.88
N ALA A 39 4.86 -8.71 -14.77
CA ALA A 39 5.00 -7.81 -13.64
C ALA A 39 6.43 -7.30 -13.54
N MET A 40 6.58 -5.97 -13.50
CA MET A 40 7.81 -5.32 -13.11
C MET A 40 7.81 -5.10 -11.60
N THR A 41 8.88 -5.53 -10.94
CA THR A 41 9.08 -5.40 -9.49
C THR A 41 10.41 -4.71 -9.22
N THR A 42 10.62 -4.23 -8.00
CA THR A 42 11.95 -3.78 -7.57
C THR A 42 12.92 -4.96 -7.49
N ALA A 43 14.20 -4.71 -7.75
CA ALA A 43 15.26 -5.69 -7.67
C ALA A 43 16.44 -5.17 -6.84
N GLU A 44 17.25 -6.10 -6.36
CA GLU A 44 18.53 -5.77 -5.76
C GLU A 44 19.51 -5.28 -6.84
N PRO A 45 20.46 -4.40 -6.48
CA PRO A 45 21.53 -3.99 -7.38
C PRO A 45 22.32 -5.20 -7.87
N VAL A 46 22.70 -5.15 -9.15
CA VAL A 46 23.56 -6.15 -9.78
C VAL A 46 24.83 -5.48 -10.26
N ASP A 47 25.91 -6.25 -10.31
CA ASP A 47 27.20 -5.83 -10.80
C ASP A 47 27.31 -6.07 -12.33
N ASP A 48 28.38 -5.58 -12.92
CA ASP A 48 28.73 -5.75 -14.34
C ASP A 48 27.63 -5.27 -15.31
N LEU A 49 27.39 -3.97 -15.29
CA LEU A 49 26.32 -3.31 -16.07
C LEU A 49 26.85 -2.63 -17.34
N LEU A 50 26.06 -2.69 -18.43
CA LEU A 50 26.16 -1.73 -19.54
C LEU A 50 25.29 -0.51 -19.23
N VAL A 51 25.91 0.61 -19.01
CA VAL A 51 25.17 1.84 -18.72
C VAL A 51 25.11 2.69 -19.98
N LEU A 52 23.88 3.04 -20.35
CA LEU A 52 23.58 3.87 -21.51
C LEU A 52 23.07 5.23 -21.06
N ASP A 53 23.54 6.29 -21.68
CA ASP A 53 22.89 7.58 -21.64
C ASP A 53 21.67 7.55 -22.58
N VAL A 54 20.50 7.78 -22.03
CA VAL A 54 19.24 7.75 -22.77
C VAL A 54 18.47 9.04 -22.54
N THR A 55 17.50 9.34 -23.39
CA THR A 55 16.50 10.37 -23.08
C THR A 55 15.11 9.75 -23.06
N LEU A 56 14.27 10.23 -22.14
CA LEU A 56 12.84 9.96 -22.09
C LEU A 56 12.11 11.26 -22.39
N ASP A 57 11.48 11.38 -23.56
CA ASP A 57 10.90 12.63 -24.10
C ASP A 57 11.85 13.83 -24.05
N GLY A 58 13.15 13.58 -24.26
CA GLY A 58 14.21 14.60 -24.25
C GLY A 58 14.83 14.88 -22.89
N GLU A 59 14.28 14.40 -21.78
CA GLU A 59 14.90 14.45 -20.46
C GLU A 59 16.00 13.38 -20.34
N ALA A 60 17.17 13.78 -19.84
CA ALA A 60 18.33 12.89 -19.75
C ALA A 60 18.18 11.91 -18.58
N HIS A 61 18.41 10.64 -18.89
CA HIS A 61 18.42 9.53 -17.93
C HIS A 61 19.56 8.58 -18.20
N ARG A 62 19.79 7.64 -17.27
CA ARG A 62 20.69 6.51 -17.44
C ARG A 62 19.90 5.23 -17.33
N LEU A 63 20.17 4.33 -18.29
CA LEU A 63 19.62 2.97 -18.33
C LEU A 63 20.75 1.99 -18.23
N ALA A 64 20.74 1.15 -17.21
CA ALA A 64 21.71 0.09 -17.03
C ALA A 64 21.09 -1.25 -17.39
N LEU A 65 21.80 -2.02 -18.18
CA LEU A 65 21.41 -3.36 -18.61
C LEU A 65 22.34 -4.36 -17.94
N ALA A 66 21.76 -5.36 -17.26
CA ALA A 66 22.51 -6.46 -16.69
C ALA A 66 22.70 -7.56 -17.70
N ASP A 67 23.80 -8.30 -17.56
CA ASP A 67 23.97 -9.58 -18.27
C ASP A 67 22.86 -10.55 -17.83
N THR A 68 22.15 -11.12 -18.77
CA THR A 68 21.03 -12.00 -18.51
C THR A 68 20.92 -13.10 -19.53
N PRO A 69 20.54 -14.32 -19.13
CA PRO A 69 20.27 -15.43 -20.05
C PRO A 69 19.21 -15.11 -21.12
N ALA A 70 18.29 -14.16 -20.83
CA ALA A 70 17.28 -13.70 -21.78
C ALA A 70 17.90 -12.99 -23.02
N TYR A 71 19.12 -12.51 -22.89
CA TYR A 71 19.85 -11.81 -23.95
C TYR A 71 21.28 -12.36 -24.07
N PRO A 72 21.46 -13.62 -24.55
CA PRO A 72 22.76 -14.28 -24.58
C PRO A 72 23.81 -13.55 -25.44
N ASP A 73 23.37 -12.75 -26.42
CA ASP A 73 24.26 -11.97 -27.27
C ASP A 73 24.80 -10.71 -26.57
N LEU A 74 24.12 -10.25 -25.50
CA LEU A 74 24.61 -9.20 -24.61
C LEU A 74 25.91 -9.63 -23.92
N HIS A 75 26.02 -10.85 -23.48
CA HIS A 75 27.23 -11.37 -22.86
C HIS A 75 28.42 -11.32 -23.84
N LEU A 76 28.20 -11.66 -25.10
CA LEU A 76 29.24 -11.54 -26.16
C LEU A 76 29.60 -10.08 -26.43
N LEU A 77 28.64 -9.20 -26.44
CA LEU A 77 28.85 -7.76 -26.54
C LEU A 77 29.66 -7.22 -25.36
N TRP A 78 29.36 -7.68 -24.16
CA TRP A 78 30.04 -7.32 -22.94
C TRP A 78 31.51 -7.69 -22.95
N ALA A 79 31.78 -8.91 -23.30
CA ALA A 79 33.15 -9.43 -23.40
C ALA A 79 34.01 -8.68 -24.47
N ARG A 80 33.36 -8.13 -25.50
CA ARG A 80 34.02 -7.45 -26.61
C ARG A 80 33.87 -5.92 -26.61
N ARG A 81 33.22 -5.35 -25.59
CA ARG A 81 32.91 -3.89 -25.51
C ARG A 81 34.13 -2.99 -25.68
N ALA A 82 35.28 -3.44 -25.17
CA ALA A 82 36.54 -2.69 -25.31
C ALA A 82 37.13 -2.70 -26.73
N GLU A 83 36.70 -3.65 -27.57
CA GLU A 83 37.21 -3.84 -28.93
C GLU A 83 36.30 -3.24 -30.00
N LEU A 84 35.01 -2.99 -29.66
CA LEU A 84 34.02 -2.49 -30.59
C LEU A 84 33.97 -0.96 -30.62
N PRO A 85 33.88 -0.36 -31.81
CA PRO A 85 33.55 1.07 -31.91
C PRO A 85 32.18 1.38 -31.25
N GLU A 86 32.11 2.47 -30.50
CA GLU A 86 30.90 2.86 -29.79
C GLU A 86 29.61 2.84 -30.63
N PRO A 87 29.58 3.36 -31.89
CA PRO A 87 28.37 3.29 -32.71
C PRO A 87 27.90 1.87 -33.01
N LEU A 88 28.81 0.94 -33.16
CA LEU A 88 28.47 -0.47 -33.39
C LEU A 88 27.94 -1.13 -32.11
N LEU A 89 28.56 -0.82 -30.97
CA LEU A 89 28.11 -1.30 -29.68
C LEU A 89 26.69 -0.82 -29.36
N LEU A 90 26.39 0.46 -29.64
CA LEU A 90 25.05 1.03 -29.45
C LEU A 90 24.04 0.37 -30.38
N ALA A 91 24.33 0.22 -31.63
CA ALA A 91 23.42 -0.43 -32.60
C ALA A 91 23.12 -1.90 -32.23
N LEU A 92 24.10 -2.60 -31.69
CA LEU A 92 23.90 -3.94 -31.18
C LEU A 92 23.09 -3.98 -29.90
N ALA A 93 23.32 -3.04 -28.96
CA ALA A 93 22.53 -2.90 -27.75
C ALA A 93 21.06 -2.57 -28.09
N GLU A 94 20.82 -1.66 -29.03
CA GLU A 94 19.46 -1.35 -29.49
C GLU A 94 18.77 -2.57 -30.10
N LYS A 95 19.47 -3.35 -30.89
CA LYS A 95 18.92 -4.55 -31.51
C LYS A 95 18.57 -5.62 -30.47
N GLU A 96 19.51 -5.95 -29.58
CA GLU A 96 19.35 -7.05 -28.62
C GLU A 96 18.45 -6.65 -27.42
N CYS A 97 18.47 -5.38 -26.99
CA CYS A 97 17.72 -4.89 -25.84
C CYS A 97 16.45 -4.12 -26.20
N GLY A 98 16.03 -4.15 -27.47
CA GLY A 98 14.82 -3.45 -27.92
C GLY A 98 13.57 -3.79 -27.10
N GLY A 99 13.48 -5.00 -26.57
CA GLY A 99 12.41 -5.41 -25.66
C GLY A 99 12.43 -4.65 -24.32
N VAL A 100 13.63 -4.41 -23.76
CA VAL A 100 13.78 -3.61 -22.52
C VAL A 100 13.47 -2.14 -22.79
N PHE A 101 13.92 -1.61 -23.92
CA PHE A 101 13.62 -0.21 -24.29
C PHE A 101 12.13 0.02 -24.43
N GLY A 102 11.42 -0.85 -25.17
CA GLY A 102 9.96 -0.77 -25.29
C GLY A 102 9.23 -0.94 -23.95
N LEU A 103 9.78 -1.73 -23.04
CA LEU A 103 9.26 -1.87 -21.70
C LEU A 103 9.43 -0.59 -20.88
N VAL A 104 10.62 0.01 -20.91
CA VAL A 104 10.90 1.30 -20.23
C VAL A 104 10.01 2.40 -20.79
N GLU A 105 9.85 2.49 -22.12
CA GLU A 105 8.91 3.43 -22.76
C GLU A 105 7.47 3.25 -22.27
N SER A 106 7.02 2.00 -22.24
CA SER A 106 5.67 1.66 -21.77
C SER A 106 5.47 2.02 -20.29
N ALA A 107 6.46 1.70 -19.44
CA ALA A 107 6.42 1.97 -18.01
C ALA A 107 6.48 3.48 -17.72
N ALA A 108 7.41 4.18 -18.35
CA ALA A 108 7.58 5.62 -18.21
C ALA A 108 6.47 6.42 -18.92
N ARG A 109 5.77 5.81 -19.88
CA ARG A 109 4.85 6.48 -20.83
C ARG A 109 5.53 7.60 -21.61
N ARG A 110 6.80 7.39 -21.98
CA ARG A 110 7.67 8.35 -22.66
C ARG A 110 8.48 7.64 -23.73
N MET A 111 8.84 8.33 -24.78
CA MET A 111 9.70 7.78 -25.83
C MET A 111 11.15 7.77 -25.36
N LEU A 112 11.82 6.63 -25.55
CA LEU A 112 13.22 6.44 -25.22
C LEU A 112 14.08 6.64 -26.47
N ALA A 113 15.16 7.38 -26.33
CA ALA A 113 16.21 7.44 -27.36
C ALA A 113 17.58 7.25 -26.72
N VAL A 114 18.36 6.32 -27.27
CA VAL A 114 19.74 6.07 -26.86
C VAL A 114 20.64 7.20 -27.39
N LYS A 115 21.51 7.72 -26.53
CA LYS A 115 22.43 8.83 -26.86
C LYS A 115 23.89 8.40 -26.90
N GLY A 116 24.27 7.46 -26.06
CA GLY A 116 25.66 6.99 -25.96
C GLY A 116 25.88 6.03 -24.81
N LEU A 117 27.14 5.73 -24.58
CA LEU A 117 27.59 4.99 -23.40
C LEU A 117 27.82 5.96 -22.25
N ALA A 118 27.23 5.65 -21.10
CA ALA A 118 27.50 6.43 -19.91
C ALA A 118 28.87 6.10 -19.32
N ARG A 119 29.57 7.11 -18.83
CA ARG A 119 30.87 6.97 -18.19
C ARG A 119 30.77 6.56 -16.71
N GLU A 120 29.65 6.85 -16.10
CA GLU A 120 29.37 6.59 -14.68
C GLU A 120 27.96 6.05 -14.52
N SER A 121 27.74 5.13 -13.59
CA SER A 121 26.42 4.54 -13.34
C SER A 121 25.43 5.48 -12.65
N GLY A 122 25.91 6.41 -11.84
CA GLY A 122 25.03 7.28 -11.03
C GLY A 122 24.20 6.50 -10.00
N ALA A 123 23.15 7.14 -9.50
CA ALA A 123 22.21 6.52 -8.57
C ALA A 123 21.10 5.83 -9.37
N LEU A 124 21.22 4.53 -9.58
CA LEU A 124 20.26 3.72 -10.31
C LEU A 124 19.32 2.98 -9.35
N ARG A 125 18.06 2.89 -9.74
CA ARG A 125 17.08 1.98 -9.12
C ARG A 125 16.92 0.77 -10.02
N PHE A 126 16.96 -0.41 -9.44
CA PHE A 126 16.90 -1.66 -10.17
C PHE A 126 15.49 -2.24 -10.19
N PHE A 127 15.13 -2.78 -11.34
CA PHE A 127 13.85 -3.42 -11.59
C PHE A 127 14.08 -4.80 -12.22
N SER A 128 13.22 -5.74 -11.83
CA SER A 128 13.16 -7.07 -12.41
C SER A 128 11.86 -7.27 -13.14
N VAL A 129 11.92 -7.92 -14.29
CA VAL A 129 10.74 -8.34 -15.05
C VAL A 129 10.87 -9.82 -15.36
N SER A 130 9.86 -10.60 -14.98
CA SER A 130 9.80 -12.03 -15.26
C SER A 130 8.73 -12.31 -16.31
N VAL A 131 9.14 -12.99 -17.38
CA VAL A 131 8.25 -13.42 -18.47
C VAL A 131 8.43 -14.92 -18.63
N ALA A 132 7.44 -15.72 -18.27
CA ALA A 132 7.52 -17.18 -18.22
C ALA A 132 8.71 -17.67 -17.36
N GLU A 133 9.67 -18.39 -17.97
CA GLU A 133 10.88 -18.89 -17.29
C GLU A 133 12.07 -17.91 -17.35
N ASP A 134 11.96 -16.88 -18.20
CA ASP A 134 13.00 -15.88 -18.39
C ASP A 134 12.73 -14.64 -17.55
N GLY A 135 13.80 -14.11 -16.94
CA GLY A 135 13.79 -12.86 -16.22
C GLY A 135 14.94 -11.99 -16.64
N PHE A 136 14.74 -10.69 -16.60
CA PHE A 136 15.83 -9.74 -16.78
C PHE A 136 15.77 -8.62 -15.76
N VAL A 137 16.95 -8.08 -15.43
CA VAL A 137 17.11 -6.97 -14.50
C VAL A 137 17.71 -5.79 -15.27
N PHE A 138 17.18 -4.61 -14.99
CA PHE A 138 17.74 -3.36 -15.49
C PHE A 138 17.73 -2.30 -14.41
N GLY A 139 18.64 -1.33 -14.52
CA GLY A 139 18.71 -0.16 -13.66
C GLY A 139 18.22 1.07 -14.42
N LEU A 140 17.52 1.96 -13.75
CA LEU A 140 17.05 3.22 -14.29
C LEU A 140 17.32 4.35 -13.33
N ASP A 141 17.81 5.47 -13.82
CA ASP A 141 17.88 6.73 -13.08
C ASP A 141 16.45 7.28 -12.94
N VAL A 142 15.91 7.24 -11.73
CA VAL A 142 14.53 7.60 -11.45
C VAL A 142 14.48 9.03 -10.92
N THR A 143 14.20 9.98 -11.81
CA THR A 143 13.92 11.38 -11.45
C THR A 143 12.61 11.50 -10.67
N PRO A 144 12.36 12.62 -9.93
CA PRO A 144 11.10 12.81 -9.21
C PRO A 144 9.84 12.67 -10.08
N ASP A 145 9.89 13.14 -11.34
CA ASP A 145 8.78 13.03 -12.28
C ASP A 145 8.52 11.59 -12.70
N LEU A 146 9.60 10.84 -12.94
CA LEU A 146 9.50 9.41 -13.25
C LEU A 146 9.03 8.63 -12.02
N ALA A 147 9.50 8.98 -10.82
CA ALA A 147 9.03 8.41 -9.57
C ALA A 147 7.52 8.63 -9.37
N ALA A 148 6.99 9.81 -9.72
CA ALA A 148 5.56 10.09 -9.67
C ALA A 148 4.74 9.19 -10.61
N THR A 149 5.31 8.82 -11.75
CA THR A 149 4.68 7.92 -12.72
C THR A 149 4.72 6.46 -12.25
N LEU A 150 5.86 6.00 -11.76
CA LEU A 150 6.09 4.62 -11.34
C LEU A 150 5.58 4.35 -9.92
N GLY A 151 5.70 5.30 -9.00
CA GLY A 151 5.36 5.17 -7.58
C GLY A 151 3.88 5.36 -7.27
N ARG A 152 2.98 4.89 -8.12
CA ARG A 152 1.53 4.98 -7.91
C ARG A 152 1.06 3.87 -6.96
N LEU A 153 0.16 4.24 -6.06
CA LEU A 153 -0.45 3.30 -5.12
C LEU A 153 -1.19 2.15 -5.82
N ASP A 154 -1.72 2.40 -7.03
CA ASP A 154 -2.37 1.38 -7.86
C ASP A 154 -1.47 0.18 -8.21
N TYR A 155 -0.14 0.35 -8.08
CA TYR A 155 0.85 -0.71 -8.34
C TYR A 155 1.24 -1.50 -7.09
N ILE A 156 0.70 -1.18 -5.92
CA ILE A 156 0.84 -2.02 -4.73
C ILE A 156 -0.10 -3.22 -4.84
N ASP A 157 0.45 -4.41 -4.63
CA ASP A 157 -0.32 -5.65 -4.57
C ASP A 157 -0.95 -5.80 -3.18
N PRO A 158 -2.28 -5.64 -3.03
CA PRO A 158 -2.93 -5.78 -1.73
C PRO A 158 -2.91 -7.21 -1.18
N ALA A 159 -2.61 -8.21 -2.02
CA ALA A 159 -2.46 -9.60 -1.60
C ALA A 159 -1.05 -9.91 -1.08
N HIS A 160 -0.08 -9.02 -1.26
CA HIS A 160 1.29 -9.22 -0.80
C HIS A 160 1.36 -9.38 0.72
N PRO A 161 2.14 -10.36 1.25
CA PRO A 161 2.21 -10.63 2.69
C PRO A 161 2.58 -9.40 3.55
N ALA A 162 3.47 -8.55 3.09
CA ALA A 162 3.86 -7.33 3.81
C ALA A 162 2.69 -6.34 3.94
N VAL A 163 1.85 -6.19 2.91
CA VAL A 163 0.64 -5.36 2.97
C VAL A 163 -0.38 -5.98 3.90
N ARG A 164 -0.62 -7.28 3.75
CA ARG A 164 -1.60 -8.00 4.57
C ARG A 164 -1.25 -8.03 6.05
N ALA A 165 0.02 -7.96 6.40
CA ALA A 165 0.53 -7.92 7.76
C ALA A 165 0.53 -6.52 8.39
N SER A 166 0.40 -5.45 7.59
CA SER A 166 0.34 -4.08 8.13
C SER A 166 -0.89 -3.91 9.02
N THR A 167 -0.75 -3.23 10.15
CA THR A 167 -1.81 -3.12 11.16
C THR A 167 -2.28 -1.68 11.34
N ARG A 168 -3.48 -1.54 11.87
CA ARG A 168 -4.01 -0.27 12.36
C ARG A 168 -4.86 -0.49 13.61
N PRO A 169 -4.93 0.48 14.52
CA PRO A 169 -5.78 0.38 15.69
C PRO A 169 -7.25 0.33 15.28
N ALA A 170 -8.01 -0.57 15.91
CA ALA A 170 -9.43 -0.72 15.72
C ALA A 170 -10.12 -0.97 17.04
N ARG A 171 -11.39 -0.60 17.14
CA ARG A 171 -12.21 -0.75 18.34
C ARG A 171 -13.44 -1.57 18.03
N ALA A 172 -13.83 -2.43 18.96
CA ALA A 172 -15.06 -3.19 18.86
C ALA A 172 -16.25 -2.29 19.19
N VAL A 173 -17.07 -2.00 18.19
CA VAL A 173 -18.30 -1.21 18.31
C VAL A 173 -19.49 -2.15 18.33
N LEU A 174 -20.33 -2.05 19.37
CA LEU A 174 -21.51 -2.88 19.56
C LEU A 174 -22.75 -2.35 18.82
N GLY A 175 -22.77 -1.05 18.53
CA GLY A 175 -23.85 -0.41 17.83
C GLY A 175 -23.82 1.11 17.99
N ARG A 176 -24.76 1.77 17.32
CA ARG A 176 -24.99 3.20 17.41
C ARG A 176 -26.15 3.47 18.36
N LEU A 177 -26.08 4.57 19.07
CA LEU A 177 -27.15 5.06 19.96
C LEU A 177 -27.62 6.42 19.45
N GLU A 178 -28.94 6.60 19.47
CA GLU A 178 -29.55 7.87 19.17
C GLU A 178 -30.01 8.48 20.51
N LEU A 179 -29.28 9.48 20.95
CA LEU A 179 -29.61 10.28 22.14
C LEU A 179 -29.61 11.75 21.75
N SER A 180 -30.61 12.47 22.24
CA SER A 180 -30.60 13.93 22.15
C SER A 180 -29.49 14.52 23.04
N GLU A 181 -29.14 15.78 22.79
CA GLU A 181 -28.15 16.47 23.63
C GLU A 181 -28.64 16.61 25.08
N GLU A 182 -29.95 16.74 25.30
CA GLU A 182 -30.55 16.80 26.63
C GLU A 182 -30.43 15.46 27.35
N GLU A 183 -30.72 14.35 26.68
CA GLU A 183 -30.58 13.00 27.23
C GLU A 183 -29.10 12.69 27.55
N LEU A 184 -28.19 13.04 26.64
CA LEU A 184 -26.77 12.89 26.85
C LEU A 184 -26.26 13.73 28.03
N ALA A 185 -26.76 14.97 28.16
CA ALA A 185 -26.43 15.86 29.27
C ALA A 185 -26.99 15.36 30.64
N ALA A 186 -28.09 14.65 30.61
CA ALA A 186 -28.72 14.07 31.79
C ALA A 186 -28.01 12.80 32.31
N LEU A 187 -27.11 12.19 31.52
CA LEU A 187 -26.34 11.02 31.95
C LEU A 187 -25.36 11.42 33.06
N ALA A 188 -25.59 10.92 34.25
CA ALA A 188 -24.73 11.12 35.41
C ALA A 188 -24.34 9.77 36.03
N PRO A 189 -23.24 9.69 36.79
CA PRO A 189 -22.89 8.47 37.51
C PRO A 189 -24.07 7.91 38.31
N GLY A 190 -24.37 6.62 38.10
CA GLY A 190 -25.55 5.96 38.69
C GLY A 190 -26.79 5.96 37.79
N SER A 191 -26.87 6.77 36.73
CA SER A 191 -27.95 6.72 35.74
C SER A 191 -27.94 5.40 34.97
N PHE A 192 -29.09 5.03 34.41
CA PHE A 192 -29.23 3.86 33.55
C PHE A 192 -29.65 4.27 32.15
N LEU A 193 -28.95 3.76 31.15
CA LEU A 193 -29.31 3.88 29.76
C LEU A 193 -29.90 2.55 29.28
N LEU A 194 -31.17 2.56 28.92
CA LEU A 194 -31.85 1.37 28.41
C LEU A 194 -31.39 1.11 26.95
N LEU A 195 -31.06 -0.13 26.67
CA LEU A 195 -30.69 -0.56 25.33
C LEU A 195 -31.92 -1.12 24.60
N PRO A 196 -32.11 -0.81 23.31
CA PRO A 196 -33.10 -1.47 22.48
C PRO A 196 -32.94 -2.98 22.49
N GLU A 197 -34.02 -3.76 22.32
CA GLU A 197 -33.96 -5.24 22.29
C GLU A 197 -33.03 -5.77 21.19
N ALA A 198 -33.02 -5.11 20.02
CA ALA A 198 -32.17 -5.47 18.88
C ALA A 198 -30.71 -5.00 19.02
N PHE A 199 -30.35 -4.36 20.14
CA PHE A 199 -29.01 -3.81 20.31
C PHE A 199 -27.95 -4.90 20.40
N GLY A 200 -26.85 -4.75 19.64
CA GLY A 200 -25.72 -5.69 19.60
C GLY A 200 -25.72 -6.64 18.40
N GLY A 201 -26.78 -6.61 17.55
CA GLY A 201 -26.78 -7.37 16.28
C GLY A 201 -25.80 -6.84 15.22
N ASP A 202 -25.41 -5.56 15.34
CA ASP A 202 -24.50 -4.88 14.42
C ASP A 202 -23.07 -4.72 14.97
N ALA A 203 -22.71 -5.57 15.93
CA ALA A 203 -21.39 -5.51 16.56
C ALA A 203 -20.28 -5.79 15.54
N ARG A 204 -19.32 -4.86 15.43
CA ARG A 204 -18.24 -4.92 14.45
C ARG A 204 -16.97 -4.22 14.89
N TRP A 205 -15.87 -4.57 14.27
CA TRP A 205 -14.63 -3.85 14.41
C TRP A 205 -14.64 -2.60 13.50
N VAL A 206 -14.29 -1.46 14.07
CA VAL A 206 -14.21 -0.18 13.38
C VAL A 206 -12.83 0.42 13.61
N PRO A 207 -12.15 0.87 12.55
CA PRO A 207 -10.88 1.57 12.68
C PRO A 207 -11.01 2.77 13.61
N ALA A 208 -9.98 3.01 14.45
CA ALA A 208 -10.00 4.07 15.43
C ALA A 208 -10.12 5.47 14.78
N ASP A 209 -9.43 5.69 13.67
CA ASP A 209 -9.47 6.93 12.88
C ASP A 209 -10.84 7.20 12.23
N GLU A 210 -11.59 6.16 11.87
CA GLU A 210 -12.98 6.33 11.42
C GLU A 210 -13.91 6.76 12.57
N LEU A 211 -13.63 6.31 13.80
CA LEU A 211 -14.39 6.74 14.97
C LEU A 211 -14.10 8.20 15.34
N GLU A 212 -12.89 8.69 15.08
CA GLU A 212 -12.52 10.10 15.31
C GLU A 212 -13.35 11.08 14.46
N THR A 213 -13.79 10.63 13.28
CA THR A 213 -14.60 11.43 12.36
C THR A 213 -16.11 11.19 12.50
N ALA A 214 -16.52 10.19 13.28
CA ALA A 214 -17.92 9.80 13.43
C ALA A 214 -18.70 10.81 14.29
N GLU A 215 -19.71 11.43 13.72
CA GLU A 215 -20.60 12.36 14.43
C GLU A 215 -21.62 11.63 15.33
N ASN A 216 -21.94 10.37 15.02
CA ASN A 216 -22.89 9.57 15.75
C ASN A 216 -22.31 9.02 17.05
N LEU A 217 -23.18 8.85 18.04
CA LEU A 217 -22.84 8.15 19.28
C LEU A 217 -22.65 6.66 19.02
N SER A 218 -21.48 6.16 19.39
CA SER A 218 -21.13 4.74 19.25
C SER A 218 -20.89 4.12 20.64
N LEU A 219 -21.47 2.95 20.88
CA LEU A 219 -21.15 2.15 22.06
C LEU A 219 -20.06 1.16 21.71
N ALA A 220 -18.93 1.22 22.40
CA ALA A 220 -17.76 0.39 22.13
C ALA A 220 -17.25 -0.31 23.39
N VAL A 221 -16.52 -1.40 23.18
CA VAL A 221 -15.70 -2.03 24.20
C VAL A 221 -14.45 -1.16 24.43
N PRO A 222 -14.02 -0.93 25.69
CA PRO A 222 -12.82 -0.16 25.98
C PRO A 222 -11.55 -0.76 25.38
N GLY A 223 -10.66 0.11 24.90
CA GLY A 223 -9.36 -0.25 24.37
C GLY A 223 -9.36 -0.54 22.87
N ASP A 224 -8.25 -0.22 22.25
CA ASP A 224 -8.00 -0.46 20.83
C ASP A 224 -7.19 -1.77 20.67
N VAL A 225 -7.42 -2.46 19.57
CA VAL A 225 -6.72 -3.68 19.18
C VAL A 225 -6.09 -3.47 17.82
N GLU A 226 -4.83 -3.84 17.66
CA GLU A 226 -4.17 -3.80 16.36
C GLU A 226 -4.72 -4.91 15.46
N LEU A 227 -5.40 -4.52 14.39
CA LEU A 227 -5.93 -5.45 13.39
C LEU A 227 -5.21 -5.28 12.06
N SER A 228 -4.90 -6.42 11.43
CA SER A 228 -4.17 -6.44 10.17
C SER A 228 -5.04 -6.00 8.98
N PHE A 229 -4.38 -5.48 7.94
CA PHE A 229 -5.02 -5.23 6.64
C PHE A 229 -5.74 -6.48 6.12
N GLY A 230 -5.10 -7.66 6.27
CA GLY A 230 -5.70 -8.93 5.88
C GLY A 230 -7.01 -9.23 6.59
N ALA A 231 -7.11 -8.93 7.89
CA ALA A 231 -8.35 -9.13 8.64
C ALA A 231 -9.50 -8.27 8.09
N PHE A 232 -9.22 -7.02 7.69
CA PHE A 232 -10.22 -6.14 7.07
C PHE A 232 -10.55 -6.54 5.64
N ALA A 233 -9.57 -6.93 4.84
CA ALA A 233 -9.77 -7.31 3.44
C ALA A 233 -10.61 -8.59 3.30
N ASP A 234 -10.42 -9.56 4.18
CA ASP A 234 -11.13 -10.84 4.15
C ASP A 234 -12.35 -10.87 5.08
N GLU A 235 -12.61 -9.77 5.80
CA GLU A 235 -13.66 -9.70 6.85
C GLU A 235 -13.49 -10.79 7.94
N ALA A 236 -12.24 -11.21 8.15
CA ALA A 236 -11.84 -12.28 9.09
C ALA A 236 -11.38 -11.68 10.42
N PHE A 237 -12.32 -11.12 11.17
CA PHE A 237 -12.05 -10.48 12.44
C PHE A 237 -12.02 -11.48 13.61
N PRO A 238 -11.20 -11.20 14.66
CA PRO A 238 -11.32 -11.94 15.90
C PRO A 238 -12.72 -11.70 16.53
N PRO A 239 -13.20 -12.64 17.34
CA PRO A 239 -14.45 -12.44 18.06
C PRO A 239 -14.35 -11.20 18.95
N ILE A 240 -15.46 -10.44 19.03
CA ILE A 240 -15.54 -9.29 19.93
C ILE A 240 -15.46 -9.79 21.36
N PRO A 241 -14.54 -9.26 22.18
CA PRO A 241 -14.38 -9.74 23.54
C PRO A 241 -15.64 -9.48 24.37
N GLU A 242 -16.03 -10.46 25.18
CA GLU A 242 -17.03 -10.24 26.20
C GLU A 242 -16.51 -9.19 27.21
N SER A 243 -17.28 -8.15 27.43
CA SER A 243 -16.91 -7.08 28.36
C SER A 243 -18.09 -6.74 29.26
N ALA A 244 -17.78 -6.46 30.52
CA ALA A 244 -18.72 -5.84 31.45
C ALA A 244 -18.65 -4.29 31.39
N ALA A 245 -17.59 -3.73 30.83
CA ALA A 245 -17.35 -2.30 30.69
C ALA A 245 -17.53 -1.85 29.24
N PHE A 246 -18.08 -0.66 29.06
CA PHE A 246 -18.37 -0.06 27.76
C PHE A 246 -18.07 1.44 27.77
N GLU A 247 -17.80 1.99 26.62
CA GLU A 247 -17.57 3.41 26.40
C GLU A 247 -18.57 3.95 25.37
N LEU A 248 -19.20 5.06 25.68
CA LEU A 248 -19.99 5.83 24.74
C LEU A 248 -19.11 6.89 24.11
N LEU A 249 -18.94 6.83 22.80
CA LEU A 249 -18.01 7.63 22.03
C LEU A 249 -18.73 8.55 21.05
N ARG A 250 -18.19 9.75 20.84
CA ARG A 250 -18.50 10.64 19.71
C ARG A 250 -17.22 11.31 19.24
N GLY A 251 -16.92 11.25 17.95
CA GLY A 251 -15.69 11.81 17.42
C GLY A 251 -14.42 11.23 18.06
N GLY A 252 -14.39 9.93 18.34
CA GLY A 252 -13.30 9.25 19.02
C GLY A 252 -13.16 9.54 20.52
N ARG A 253 -13.90 10.53 21.05
CA ARG A 253 -13.82 10.90 22.45
C ARG A 253 -14.77 10.07 23.31
N VAL A 254 -14.29 9.61 24.46
CA VAL A 254 -15.10 8.96 25.48
C VAL A 254 -15.93 10.00 26.19
N LEU A 255 -17.25 9.94 26.02
CA LEU A 255 -18.19 10.81 26.69
C LEU A 255 -18.67 10.23 28.03
N VAL A 256 -18.89 8.92 28.05
CA VAL A 256 -19.40 8.22 29.23
C VAL A 256 -18.78 6.82 29.27
N ARG A 257 -18.39 6.38 30.46
CA ARG A 257 -18.05 4.98 30.75
C ARG A 257 -19.21 4.31 31.48
N CYS A 258 -19.53 3.10 31.04
CA CYS A 258 -20.68 2.34 31.52
C CYS A 258 -20.28 0.92 31.89
N GLU A 259 -21.12 0.29 32.70
CA GLU A 259 -21.08 -1.14 32.97
C GLU A 259 -22.37 -1.81 32.53
N ALA A 260 -22.30 -3.08 32.15
CA ALA A 260 -23.48 -3.88 31.85
C ALA A 260 -24.40 -3.95 33.05
N ALA A 261 -25.68 -3.71 32.84
CA ALA A 261 -26.69 -3.75 33.88
C ALA A 261 -28.02 -4.32 33.35
N ARG A 262 -28.97 -4.49 34.25
CA ARG A 262 -30.37 -4.83 33.94
C ARG A 262 -31.31 -3.94 34.76
N VAL A 263 -32.38 -3.52 34.12
CA VAL A 263 -33.49 -2.82 34.80
C VAL A 263 -34.75 -3.65 34.54
N GLY A 264 -35.14 -4.45 35.51
CA GLY A 264 -36.17 -5.47 35.33
C GLY A 264 -35.70 -6.54 34.34
N GLN A 265 -36.41 -6.73 33.23
CA GLN A 265 -36.04 -7.63 32.13
C GLN A 265 -35.23 -6.94 31.02
N ALA A 266 -35.17 -5.64 31.03
CA ALA A 266 -34.47 -4.87 29.98
C ALA A 266 -32.97 -4.85 30.21
N ARG A 267 -32.20 -4.98 29.09
CA ARG A 267 -30.78 -4.72 29.09
C ARG A 267 -30.51 -3.24 29.25
N ALA A 268 -29.58 -2.90 30.10
CA ALA A 268 -29.22 -1.51 30.36
C ALA A 268 -27.70 -1.37 30.53
N LEU A 269 -27.24 -0.14 30.46
CA LEU A 269 -25.91 0.28 30.85
C LEU A 269 -26.02 1.20 32.05
N LYS A 270 -25.27 0.92 33.10
CA LYS A 270 -25.15 1.80 34.26
C LYS A 270 -23.99 2.75 34.00
N VAL A 271 -24.22 4.02 34.04
CA VAL A 271 -23.19 5.04 33.96
C VAL A 271 -22.28 4.97 35.18
N VAL A 272 -21.01 4.82 34.99
CA VAL A 272 -19.98 4.76 36.05
C VAL A 272 -19.27 6.10 36.17
N GLU A 273 -18.85 6.62 35.01
CA GLU A 273 -18.07 7.84 34.93
C GLU A 273 -18.46 8.65 33.70
N ARG A 274 -18.40 9.96 33.81
CA ARG A 274 -18.54 10.87 32.67
C ARG A 274 -17.15 11.29 32.20
N GLY A 275 -16.87 11.15 30.87
CA GLY A 275 -15.65 11.66 30.27
C GLY A 275 -15.58 13.18 30.36
N LEU A 276 -14.37 13.70 30.43
CA LEU A 276 -14.10 15.14 30.47
C LEU A 276 -14.09 15.73 29.04
#